data_88b9bb49dd17df07ffa69e525c32f609
#
_entry.id   88b9bb49dd17df07ffa69e525c32f609
#
_cell.length_a   1.000
_cell.length_b   1.000
_cell.length_c   1.000
_cell.angle_alpha   90.00
_cell.angle_beta   90.00
_cell.angle_gamma   90.00
#
_symmetry.space_group_name_H-M   'P 1'
#
loop_
_entity.id
_entity.type
_entity.pdbx_description
1 polymer ?
#
loop_
_entity_poly.entity_id
_entity_poly.type
_entity_poly.pdbx_seq_one_letter_code
_entity_poly.pdbx_strand_id
1 'polypeptide(L)'
;MAHAQYSNVSVGDILDFNGVKGIVYQVNETGSHGTVMSINCLRGIKDSWCSDGKMANRVPMTSDESDGLKNTKSVIDFAKSNNAMSKFPIFKWCEDLGEGWYVPSLKELEAFVNFWLGNNQDIDWEAEEETQIDNTKPYYKQINAKIIEAGGIPFLNGVFTSTVNEDGKVYVFWFDRQKNTFSFKKQSKDDLSKYFVGRAFRKF
;
A
#
# COMPACT_ATOMS: atom_id res chain seq x y z
N MET A 1 26.31 -1.49 -8.11
CA MET A 1 25.31 -2.11 -9.01
C MET A 1 24.72 -0.98 -9.84
N ALA A 2 24.77 -1.08 -11.18
CA ALA A 2 24.21 -0.06 -12.06
C ALA A 2 22.69 -0.07 -11.85
N HIS A 3 22.11 1.04 -11.39
CA HIS A 3 20.68 1.24 -11.43
C HIS A 3 20.27 1.15 -12.91
N ALA A 4 19.36 0.23 -13.24
CA ALA A 4 18.72 0.26 -14.55
C ALA A 4 18.06 1.64 -14.67
N GLN A 5 18.58 2.43 -15.62
CA GLN A 5 18.08 3.78 -15.82
C GLN A 5 16.77 3.66 -16.60
N TYR A 6 15.67 3.76 -15.90
CA TYR A 6 14.36 3.84 -16.52
C TYR A 6 14.27 5.14 -17.32
N SER A 7 13.69 5.08 -18.51
CA SER A 7 13.44 6.26 -19.35
C SER A 7 12.13 6.08 -20.08
N ASN A 8 11.39 7.15 -20.26
CA ASN A 8 10.09 7.18 -20.94
C ASN A 8 9.01 6.29 -20.29
N VAL A 9 9.12 6.02 -18.98
CA VAL A 9 8.08 5.32 -18.24
C VAL A 9 6.87 6.21 -18.09
N SER A 10 5.69 5.63 -18.27
CA SER A 10 4.41 6.32 -18.18
C SER A 10 3.55 5.73 -17.06
N VAL A 11 2.64 6.55 -16.54
CA VAL A 11 1.62 6.10 -15.59
C VAL A 11 0.77 4.99 -16.20
N GLY A 12 0.59 3.90 -15.46
CA GLY A 12 -0.10 2.68 -15.92
C GLY A 12 0.82 1.62 -16.57
N ASP A 13 2.12 1.89 -16.71
CA ASP A 13 3.09 0.88 -17.14
C ASP A 13 3.31 -0.17 -16.05
N ILE A 14 3.69 -1.38 -16.46
CA ILE A 14 4.11 -2.45 -15.57
C ILE A 14 5.62 -2.57 -15.64
N LEU A 15 6.29 -2.36 -14.51
CA LEU A 15 7.73 -2.54 -14.38
C LEU A 15 8.05 -3.83 -13.61
N ASP A 16 9.17 -4.46 -13.95
CA ASP A 16 9.68 -5.66 -13.28
C ASP A 16 10.96 -5.32 -12.50
N PHE A 17 10.96 -5.64 -11.22
CA PHE A 17 12.07 -5.45 -10.30
C PHE A 17 12.55 -6.81 -9.80
N ASN A 18 13.36 -7.49 -10.60
CA ASN A 18 13.89 -8.82 -10.29
C ASN A 18 12.79 -9.88 -10.05
N GLY A 19 11.76 -9.89 -10.91
CA GLY A 19 10.63 -10.81 -10.81
C GLY A 19 9.45 -10.28 -9.98
N VAL A 20 9.58 -9.15 -9.31
CA VAL A 20 8.47 -8.49 -8.61
C VAL A 20 7.94 -7.35 -9.48
N LYS A 21 6.72 -7.53 -9.99
CA LYS A 21 6.10 -6.55 -10.87
C LYS A 21 5.31 -5.50 -10.08
N GLY A 22 5.37 -4.25 -10.56
CA GLY A 22 4.59 -3.12 -10.04
C GLY A 22 3.94 -2.32 -11.14
N ILE A 23 2.75 -1.74 -10.87
CA ILE A 23 2.09 -0.78 -11.75
C ILE A 23 2.51 0.63 -11.36
N VAL A 24 2.94 1.42 -12.33
CA VAL A 24 3.34 2.83 -12.16
C VAL A 24 2.10 3.68 -11.93
N TYR A 25 2.07 4.45 -10.84
CA TYR A 25 0.98 5.37 -10.55
C TYR A 25 1.41 6.84 -10.44
N GLN A 26 2.69 7.07 -10.24
CA GLN A 26 3.31 8.39 -10.31
C GLN A 26 4.64 8.31 -11.04
N VAL A 27 4.95 9.34 -11.82
CA VAL A 27 6.19 9.46 -12.56
C VAL A 27 6.53 10.93 -12.76
N ASN A 28 7.82 11.26 -12.77
CA ASN A 28 8.29 12.61 -13.12
C ASN A 28 8.16 12.87 -14.63
N GLU A 29 8.34 14.12 -15.05
CA GLU A 29 8.20 14.54 -16.44
C GLU A 29 9.09 13.77 -17.43
N THR A 30 10.25 13.30 -16.99
CA THR A 30 11.21 12.57 -17.85
C THR A 30 10.96 11.06 -17.88
N GLY A 31 10.03 10.53 -17.08
CA GLY A 31 9.79 9.09 -16.98
C GLY A 31 10.97 8.31 -16.38
N SER A 32 11.87 8.98 -15.65
CA SER A 32 13.07 8.35 -15.09
C SER A 32 12.94 7.99 -13.62
N HIS A 33 12.01 8.58 -12.92
CA HIS A 33 11.74 8.34 -11.49
C HIS A 33 10.24 8.35 -11.24
N GLY A 34 9.81 7.51 -10.33
CA GLY A 34 8.39 7.40 -10.02
C GLY A 34 8.13 6.43 -8.88
N THR A 35 6.86 6.07 -8.74
CA THR A 35 6.41 5.11 -7.72
C THR A 35 5.51 4.07 -8.35
N VAL A 36 5.71 2.81 -7.94
CA VAL A 36 4.88 1.67 -8.32
C VAL A 36 4.19 1.09 -7.11
N MET A 37 3.03 0.47 -7.33
CA MET A 37 2.40 -0.47 -6.39
C MET A 37 2.59 -1.89 -6.92
N SER A 38 2.93 -2.85 -6.06
CA SER A 38 3.03 -4.26 -6.41
C SER A 38 1.71 -4.78 -7.01
N ILE A 39 1.78 -5.48 -8.15
CA ILE A 39 0.57 -6.10 -8.74
C ILE A 39 0.08 -7.29 -7.93
N ASN A 40 0.92 -7.90 -7.11
CA ASN A 40 0.56 -8.92 -6.15
C ASN A 40 0.32 -8.31 -4.76
N CYS A 41 -0.35 -9.05 -3.90
CA CYS A 41 -0.60 -8.67 -2.52
C CYS A 41 -0.36 -9.85 -1.58
N LEU A 42 0.01 -9.56 -0.35
CA LEU A 42 -0.01 -10.53 0.73
C LEU A 42 -1.47 -10.82 1.11
N ARG A 43 -1.87 -12.10 1.13
CA ARG A 43 -3.24 -12.55 1.49
C ARG A 43 -3.20 -13.67 2.51
N GLY A 44 -4.13 -13.67 3.45
CA GLY A 44 -4.37 -14.78 4.38
C GLY A 44 -4.77 -14.33 5.79
N ILE A 45 -5.12 -15.28 6.63
CA ILE A 45 -5.57 -15.05 8.01
C ILE A 45 -4.47 -14.42 8.90
N LYS A 46 -3.24 -14.37 8.40
CA LYS A 46 -2.06 -13.86 9.12
C LYS A 46 -1.52 -12.53 8.56
N ASP A 47 -2.28 -11.87 7.70
CA ASP A 47 -1.82 -10.71 6.94
C ASP A 47 -2.13 -9.38 7.66
N SER A 48 -2.07 -9.39 8.96
CA SER A 48 -2.21 -8.21 9.80
C SER A 48 -0.99 -7.30 9.74
N TRP A 49 -1.18 -6.06 10.12
CA TRP A 49 -0.10 -5.12 10.36
C TRP A 49 0.84 -5.64 11.46
N CYS A 50 0.27 -6.15 12.57
CA CYS A 50 0.96 -6.89 13.63
C CYS A 50 0.06 -8.00 14.17
N SER A 51 0.55 -9.24 14.25
CA SER A 51 -0.20 -10.40 14.75
C SER A 51 -0.13 -10.59 16.27
N ASP A 52 0.44 -9.63 17.00
CA ASP A 52 0.62 -9.67 18.45
C ASP A 52 0.30 -8.30 19.06
N GLY A 53 -0.85 -8.18 19.73
CA GLY A 53 -1.33 -6.91 20.28
C GLY A 53 -0.38 -6.30 21.32
N LYS A 54 0.33 -7.12 22.10
CA LYS A 54 1.34 -6.59 23.04
C LYS A 54 2.52 -5.98 22.29
N MET A 55 2.93 -6.61 21.20
CA MET A 55 4.02 -6.12 20.36
C MET A 55 3.57 -4.87 19.57
N ALA A 56 2.34 -4.87 19.05
CA ALA A 56 1.76 -3.75 18.34
C ALA A 56 1.81 -2.42 19.14
N ASN A 57 1.55 -2.50 20.45
CA ASN A 57 1.57 -1.34 21.35
C ASN A 57 2.98 -0.85 21.71
N ARG A 58 4.04 -1.61 21.39
CA ARG A 58 5.43 -1.27 21.65
C ARG A 58 6.16 -0.71 20.44
N VAL A 59 5.58 -0.83 19.26
CA VAL A 59 6.18 -0.31 18.03
C VAL A 59 6.32 1.21 18.13
N PRO A 60 7.47 1.78 17.75
CA PRO A 60 7.62 3.22 17.64
C PRO A 60 6.53 3.84 16.78
N MET A 61 6.10 5.06 17.11
CA MET A 61 5.10 5.75 16.32
C MET A 61 5.64 6.05 14.92
N THR A 62 4.97 5.52 13.91
CA THR A 62 5.27 5.73 12.49
C THR A 62 4.28 6.75 11.92
N SER A 63 4.44 8.01 12.29
CA SER A 63 3.48 9.09 11.98
C SER A 63 3.78 9.83 10.67
N ASP A 64 4.81 9.42 9.93
CA ASP A 64 5.11 10.08 8.65
C ASP A 64 4.02 9.72 7.61
N GLU A 65 3.28 10.73 7.21
CA GLU A 65 2.17 10.55 6.26
C GLU A 65 2.65 10.46 4.80
N SER A 66 3.90 10.81 4.52
CA SER A 66 4.42 10.95 3.16
C SER A 66 5.57 10.01 2.84
N ASP A 67 6.14 9.32 3.83
CA ASP A 67 7.30 8.45 3.65
C ASP A 67 7.07 7.05 4.26
N GLY A 68 6.45 6.19 3.47
CA GLY A 68 6.19 4.80 3.84
C GLY A 68 7.48 3.97 3.97
N LEU A 69 8.53 4.30 3.22
CA LEU A 69 9.81 3.62 3.32
C LEU A 69 10.46 3.87 4.69
N LYS A 70 10.44 5.11 5.16
CA LYS A 70 10.93 5.49 6.50
C LYS A 70 10.12 4.79 7.60
N ASN A 71 8.79 4.83 7.51
CA ASN A 71 7.90 4.14 8.44
C ASN A 71 8.19 2.64 8.46
N THR A 72 8.25 2.01 7.28
CA THR A 72 8.52 0.57 7.14
C THR A 72 9.85 0.18 7.76
N LYS A 73 10.89 0.95 7.50
CA LYS A 73 12.22 0.73 8.10
C LYS A 73 12.17 0.79 9.62
N SER A 74 11.49 1.75 10.19
CA SER A 74 11.33 1.89 11.66
C SER A 74 10.67 0.65 12.27
N VAL A 75 9.61 0.09 11.64
CA VAL A 75 8.95 -1.13 12.11
C VAL A 75 9.87 -2.35 11.98
N ILE A 76 10.56 -2.49 10.85
CA ILE A 76 11.48 -3.61 10.61
C ILE A 76 12.65 -3.59 11.62
N ASP A 77 13.26 -2.43 11.85
CA ASP A 77 14.37 -2.27 12.81
C ASP A 77 13.90 -2.62 14.23
N PHE A 78 12.71 -2.17 14.63
CA PHE A 78 12.11 -2.56 15.91
C PHE A 78 11.86 -4.08 15.98
N ALA A 79 11.26 -4.65 14.94
CA ALA A 79 10.92 -6.07 14.89
C ALA A 79 12.17 -6.96 14.98
N LYS A 80 13.24 -6.59 14.26
CA LYS A 80 14.54 -7.28 14.30
C LYS A 80 15.20 -7.20 15.68
N SER A 81 15.23 -6.00 16.26
CA SER A 81 15.82 -5.77 17.60
C SER A 81 15.10 -6.54 18.72
N ASN A 82 13.86 -6.94 18.49
CA ASN A 82 13.05 -7.71 19.44
C ASN A 82 12.88 -9.20 19.04
N ASN A 83 13.59 -9.67 17.99
CA ASN A 83 13.42 -11.03 17.42
C ASN A 83 11.95 -11.35 17.08
N ALA A 84 11.19 -10.36 16.58
CA ALA A 84 9.76 -10.42 16.42
C ALA A 84 9.30 -10.24 14.97
N MET A 85 10.18 -10.40 13.97
CA MET A 85 9.86 -10.13 12.56
C MET A 85 8.66 -10.94 12.06
N SER A 86 8.47 -12.16 12.55
CA SER A 86 7.31 -13.03 12.24
C SER A 86 5.98 -12.48 12.75
N LYS A 87 6.00 -11.48 13.64
CA LYS A 87 4.79 -10.82 14.17
C LYS A 87 4.32 -9.64 13.32
N PHE A 88 5.10 -9.27 12.30
CA PHE A 88 4.84 -8.14 11.40
C PHE A 88 4.76 -8.62 9.94
N PRO A 89 3.73 -9.40 9.57
CA PRO A 89 3.73 -10.16 8.32
C PRO A 89 3.79 -9.28 7.07
N ILE A 90 3.11 -8.13 7.00
CA ILE A 90 3.17 -7.26 5.82
C ILE A 90 4.53 -6.59 5.67
N PHE A 91 5.20 -6.23 6.76
CA PHE A 91 6.55 -5.65 6.73
C PHE A 91 7.59 -6.70 6.35
N LYS A 92 7.46 -7.92 6.93
CA LYS A 92 8.29 -9.05 6.52
C LYS A 92 8.14 -9.37 5.05
N TRP A 93 6.92 -9.38 4.54
CA TRP A 93 6.67 -9.62 3.12
C TRP A 93 7.32 -8.55 2.24
N CYS A 94 7.23 -7.26 2.59
CA CYS A 94 7.92 -6.20 1.86
C CYS A 94 9.44 -6.41 1.84
N GLU A 95 10.04 -6.81 2.96
CA GLU A 95 11.47 -7.16 3.04
C GLU A 95 11.81 -8.36 2.16
N ASP A 96 10.98 -9.41 2.16
CA ASP A 96 11.15 -10.62 1.35
C ASP A 96 11.02 -10.35 -0.18
N LEU A 97 10.29 -9.31 -0.59
CA LEU A 97 10.22 -8.87 -1.99
C LEU A 97 11.54 -8.26 -2.48
N GLY A 98 12.42 -7.85 -1.57
CA GLY A 98 13.72 -7.29 -1.87
C GLY A 98 13.83 -5.79 -1.59
N GLU A 99 15.02 -5.26 -1.84
CA GLU A 99 15.38 -3.88 -1.52
C GLU A 99 14.42 -2.86 -2.17
N GLY A 100 14.01 -1.88 -1.39
CA GLY A 100 13.20 -0.75 -1.83
C GLY A 100 11.68 -0.98 -1.82
N TRP A 101 11.20 -2.19 -1.52
CA TRP A 101 9.77 -2.43 -1.30
C TRP A 101 9.36 -2.09 0.14
N TYR A 102 8.22 -1.40 0.30
CA TYR A 102 7.74 -0.92 1.60
C TYR A 102 6.22 -0.87 1.68
N VAL A 103 5.69 -0.83 2.90
CA VAL A 103 4.27 -0.59 3.18
C VAL A 103 3.98 0.90 2.98
N PRO A 104 3.00 1.28 2.13
CA PRO A 104 2.78 2.69 1.79
C PRO A 104 2.43 3.54 3.01
N SER A 105 2.81 4.80 2.98
CA SER A 105 2.26 5.81 3.88
C SER A 105 0.85 6.20 3.46
N LEU A 106 0.18 7.02 4.28
CA LEU A 106 -1.16 7.53 4.04
C LEU A 106 -1.25 8.27 2.69
N LYS A 107 -0.37 9.24 2.47
CA LYS A 107 -0.35 10.07 1.25
C LYS A 107 0.05 9.28 0.00
N GLU A 108 0.91 8.29 0.13
CA GLU A 108 1.27 7.42 -0.99
C GLU A 108 0.09 6.51 -1.40
N LEU A 109 -0.66 5.98 -0.42
CA LEU A 109 -1.85 5.19 -0.72
C LEU A 109 -2.97 6.06 -1.32
N GLU A 110 -3.17 7.28 -0.83
CA GLU A 110 -4.06 8.27 -1.41
C GLU A 110 -3.74 8.54 -2.89
N ALA A 111 -2.49 8.83 -3.18
CA ALA A 111 -2.05 9.08 -4.55
C ALA A 111 -2.33 7.88 -5.47
N PHE A 112 -2.13 6.65 -4.96
CA PHE A 112 -2.49 5.45 -5.71
C PHE A 112 -4.01 5.32 -5.89
N VAL A 113 -4.82 5.57 -4.87
CA VAL A 113 -6.30 5.50 -4.96
C VAL A 113 -6.82 6.53 -5.96
N ASN A 114 -6.30 7.75 -5.95
CA ASN A 114 -6.64 8.78 -6.93
C ASN A 114 -6.31 8.35 -8.37
N PHE A 115 -5.11 7.78 -8.58
CA PHE A 115 -4.77 7.18 -9.87
C PHE A 115 -5.74 6.05 -10.25
N TRP A 116 -6.04 5.14 -9.34
CA TRP A 116 -6.92 4.00 -9.56
C TRP A 116 -8.37 4.42 -9.90
N LEU A 117 -8.86 5.51 -9.30
CA LEU A 117 -10.16 6.10 -9.59
C LEU A 117 -10.17 6.99 -10.84
N GLY A 118 -9.01 7.45 -11.31
CA GLY A 118 -8.87 8.41 -12.39
C GLY A 118 -9.33 9.81 -12.02
N ASN A 119 -9.16 10.19 -10.77
CA ASN A 119 -9.51 11.51 -10.25
C ASN A 119 -8.36 12.08 -9.40
N ASN A 120 -8.46 13.35 -9.03
CA ASN A 120 -7.55 14.04 -8.12
C ASN A 120 -8.41 14.68 -7.02
N GLN A 121 -9.04 13.86 -6.20
CA GLN A 121 -9.82 14.35 -5.07
C GLN A 121 -8.92 14.44 -3.84
N ASP A 122 -9.05 15.54 -3.10
CA ASP A 122 -8.59 15.59 -1.72
C ASP A 122 -9.53 14.72 -0.90
N ILE A 123 -8.98 13.68 -0.31
CA ILE A 123 -9.73 12.72 0.49
C ILE A 123 -9.61 13.14 1.94
N ASP A 124 -10.73 13.39 2.60
CA ASP A 124 -10.76 13.63 4.03
C ASP A 124 -10.63 12.30 4.79
N TRP A 125 -9.44 12.02 5.28
CA TRP A 125 -9.10 10.81 6.03
C TRP A 125 -9.73 10.75 7.41
N GLU A 126 -10.05 11.91 7.98
CA GLU A 126 -10.62 12.02 9.32
C GLU A 126 -12.13 11.81 9.33
N ALA A 127 -12.80 12.08 8.22
CA ALA A 127 -14.25 11.97 8.10
C ALA A 127 -14.76 10.53 8.18
N GLU A 128 -13.90 9.53 7.85
CA GLU A 128 -14.27 8.11 7.73
C GLU A 128 -15.54 7.87 6.89
N GLU A 129 -15.89 8.81 6.00
CA GLU A 129 -17.10 8.78 5.18
C GLU A 129 -16.97 7.81 4.01
N GLU A 130 -18.10 7.17 3.65
CA GLU A 130 -18.17 6.36 2.44
C GLU A 130 -18.33 7.26 1.22
N THR A 131 -17.38 7.19 0.30
CA THR A 131 -17.41 7.91 -0.97
C THR A 131 -17.88 7.00 -2.09
N GLN A 132 -18.87 7.45 -2.87
CA GLN A 132 -19.41 6.71 -4.01
C GLN A 132 -18.44 6.74 -5.18
N ILE A 133 -18.18 5.58 -5.79
CA ILE A 133 -17.38 5.52 -7.01
C ILE A 133 -18.26 5.86 -8.23
N ASP A 134 -17.79 6.79 -9.05
CA ASP A 134 -18.46 7.16 -10.30
C ASP A 134 -18.37 6.02 -11.33
N ASN A 135 -19.47 5.30 -11.50
CA ASN A 135 -19.57 4.18 -12.44
C ASN A 135 -19.55 4.61 -13.91
N THR A 136 -19.74 5.89 -14.21
CA THR A 136 -19.65 6.42 -15.60
C THR A 136 -18.21 6.51 -16.08
N LYS A 137 -17.24 6.48 -15.13
CA LYS A 137 -15.80 6.52 -15.38
C LYS A 137 -15.16 5.19 -14.97
N PRO A 138 -15.14 4.17 -15.83
CA PRO A 138 -14.68 2.83 -15.47
C PRO A 138 -13.15 2.70 -15.30
N TYR A 139 -12.46 3.78 -14.94
CA TYR A 139 -11.00 3.84 -14.92
C TYR A 139 -10.39 2.76 -14.01
N TYR A 140 -10.94 2.58 -12.81
CA TYR A 140 -10.49 1.54 -11.89
C TYR A 140 -10.61 0.11 -12.46
N LYS A 141 -11.60 -0.13 -13.35
CA LYS A 141 -11.75 -1.42 -14.04
C LYS A 141 -10.64 -1.62 -15.06
N GLN A 142 -10.23 -0.56 -15.76
CA GLN A 142 -9.12 -0.59 -16.73
C GLN A 142 -7.79 -0.85 -16.03
N ILE A 143 -7.53 -0.18 -14.90
CA ILE A 143 -6.33 -0.42 -14.10
C ILE A 143 -6.29 -1.84 -13.56
N ASN A 144 -7.41 -2.35 -13.03
CA ASN A 144 -7.50 -3.72 -12.56
C ASN A 144 -7.34 -4.75 -13.70
N ALA A 145 -7.83 -4.46 -14.91
CA ALA A 145 -7.60 -5.32 -16.08
C ALA A 145 -6.10 -5.41 -16.42
N LYS A 146 -5.39 -4.29 -16.46
CA LYS A 146 -3.92 -4.25 -16.66
C LYS A 146 -3.17 -5.08 -15.61
N ILE A 147 -3.57 -4.97 -14.34
CA ILE A 147 -2.98 -5.76 -13.25
C ILE A 147 -3.19 -7.25 -13.50
N ILE A 148 -4.41 -7.67 -13.89
CA ILE A 148 -4.75 -9.06 -14.18
C ILE A 148 -3.97 -9.57 -15.39
N GLU A 149 -3.91 -8.82 -16.49
CA GLU A 149 -3.14 -9.15 -17.70
C GLU A 149 -1.64 -9.36 -17.41
N ALA A 150 -1.10 -8.60 -16.46
CA ALA A 150 0.28 -8.76 -16.00
C ALA A 150 0.49 -9.96 -15.05
N GLY A 151 -0.57 -10.73 -14.74
CA GLY A 151 -0.55 -11.88 -13.84
C GLY A 151 -0.72 -11.52 -12.36
N GLY A 152 -1.20 -10.32 -12.07
CA GLY A 152 -1.38 -9.81 -10.71
C GLY A 152 -2.79 -10.02 -10.16
N ILE A 153 -3.01 -9.46 -8.99
CA ILE A 153 -4.26 -9.53 -8.23
C ILE A 153 -4.90 -8.16 -8.24
N PRO A 154 -6.17 -7.98 -8.68
CA PRO A 154 -6.81 -6.68 -8.75
C PRO A 154 -6.87 -5.98 -7.41
N PHE A 155 -6.85 -4.65 -7.44
CA PHE A 155 -6.99 -3.80 -6.26
C PHE A 155 -8.47 -3.67 -5.90
N LEU A 156 -8.96 -4.49 -4.98
CA LEU A 156 -10.38 -4.60 -4.62
C LEU A 156 -10.61 -4.95 -3.14
N ASN A 157 -9.59 -4.84 -2.30
CA ASN A 157 -9.67 -5.19 -0.88
C ASN A 157 -9.25 -4.01 -0.02
N GLY A 158 -9.44 -4.12 1.28
CA GLY A 158 -8.85 -3.20 2.23
C GLY A 158 -7.31 -3.29 2.21
N VAL A 159 -6.63 -2.14 2.32
CA VAL A 159 -5.16 -2.06 2.30
C VAL A 159 -4.67 -1.27 3.50
N PHE A 160 -3.71 -1.84 4.24
CA PHE A 160 -3.04 -1.16 5.34
C PHE A 160 -2.02 -0.14 4.85
N THR A 161 -1.93 0.98 5.58
CA THR A 161 -0.78 1.89 5.50
C THR A 161 0.26 1.59 6.58
N SER A 162 1.42 2.21 6.47
CA SER A 162 2.44 2.22 7.53
C SER A 162 2.24 3.39 8.50
N THR A 163 1.34 4.32 8.21
CA THR A 163 1.09 5.51 9.03
C THR A 163 0.17 5.18 10.20
N VAL A 164 0.60 5.58 11.39
CA VAL A 164 -0.11 5.41 12.66
C VAL A 164 -0.54 6.77 13.18
N ASN A 165 -1.82 6.91 13.55
CA ASN A 165 -2.35 8.13 14.15
C ASN A 165 -1.97 8.28 15.64
N GLU A 166 -2.36 9.39 16.25
CA GLU A 166 -2.06 9.70 17.66
C GLU A 166 -2.63 8.66 18.66
N ASP A 167 -3.74 8.01 18.31
CA ASP A 167 -4.35 6.94 19.12
C ASP A 167 -3.66 5.57 18.95
N GLY A 168 -2.58 5.51 18.17
CA GLY A 168 -1.87 4.27 17.87
C GLY A 168 -2.57 3.34 16.88
N LYS A 169 -3.59 3.82 16.17
CA LYS A 169 -4.29 3.09 15.10
C LYS A 169 -3.63 3.34 13.75
N VAL A 170 -3.74 2.37 12.84
CA VAL A 170 -3.27 2.50 11.45
C VAL A 170 -4.39 2.97 10.55
N TYR A 171 -4.06 3.79 9.56
CA TYR A 171 -5.00 4.10 8.50
C TYR A 171 -5.08 2.94 7.52
N VAL A 172 -6.31 2.67 7.05
CA VAL A 172 -6.60 1.63 6.07
C VAL A 172 -7.53 2.17 4.99
N PHE A 173 -7.28 1.79 3.76
CA PHE A 173 -8.24 1.96 2.68
C PHE A 173 -9.23 0.80 2.71
N TRP A 174 -10.50 1.07 2.52
CA TRP A 174 -11.57 0.07 2.44
C TRP A 174 -12.39 0.26 1.17
N PHE A 175 -12.58 -0.81 0.40
CA PHE A 175 -13.47 -0.83 -0.74
C PHE A 175 -14.63 -1.79 -0.51
N ASP A 176 -15.86 -1.26 -0.52
CA ASP A 176 -17.08 -2.03 -0.44
C ASP A 176 -17.62 -2.32 -1.85
N ARG A 177 -17.45 -3.57 -2.30
CA ARG A 177 -17.87 -4.00 -3.62
C ARG A 177 -19.38 -4.01 -3.81
N GLN A 178 -20.14 -4.24 -2.75
CA GLN A 178 -21.60 -4.33 -2.82
C GLN A 178 -22.22 -2.96 -2.99
N LYS A 179 -21.71 -1.99 -2.25
CA LYS A 179 -22.14 -0.60 -2.30
C LYS A 179 -21.45 0.18 -3.42
N ASN A 180 -20.34 -0.30 -3.94
CA ASN A 180 -19.44 0.42 -4.84
C ASN A 180 -18.96 1.74 -4.22
N THR A 181 -18.59 1.69 -2.95
CA THR A 181 -18.04 2.80 -2.18
C THR A 181 -16.64 2.51 -1.73
N PHE A 182 -15.88 3.54 -1.42
CA PHE A 182 -14.64 3.43 -0.67
C PHE A 182 -14.64 4.37 0.53
N SER A 183 -13.81 4.07 1.51
CA SER A 183 -13.55 4.94 2.66
C SER A 183 -12.14 4.69 3.18
N PHE A 184 -11.65 5.65 3.95
CA PHE A 184 -10.49 5.44 4.79
C PHE A 184 -10.95 5.28 6.23
N LYS A 185 -10.34 4.35 6.95
CA LYS A 185 -10.72 4.01 8.32
C LYS A 185 -9.48 3.91 9.19
N LYS A 186 -9.69 4.00 10.49
CA LYS A 186 -8.66 3.77 11.50
C LYS A 186 -8.88 2.42 12.15
N GLN A 187 -7.90 1.55 12.08
CA GLN A 187 -7.97 0.19 12.59
C GLN A 187 -6.87 -0.10 13.62
N SER A 188 -7.13 -1.04 14.52
CA SER A 188 -6.09 -1.55 15.41
C SER A 188 -5.00 -2.24 14.62
N LYS A 189 -3.72 -2.08 15.02
CA LYS A 189 -2.56 -2.74 14.40
C LYS A 189 -2.62 -4.27 14.47
N ASP A 190 -3.33 -4.81 15.44
CA ASP A 190 -3.53 -6.25 15.63
C ASP A 190 -4.88 -6.76 15.11
N ASP A 191 -5.58 -5.95 14.32
CA ASP A 191 -6.77 -6.42 13.61
C ASP A 191 -6.38 -7.51 12.60
N LEU A 192 -6.89 -8.71 12.86
CA LEU A 192 -6.68 -9.91 12.04
C LEU A 192 -7.78 -10.08 10.99
N SER A 193 -8.47 -9.02 10.64
CA SER A 193 -9.54 -9.07 9.65
C SER A 193 -9.02 -9.62 8.33
N LYS A 194 -9.62 -10.72 7.85
CA LYS A 194 -9.34 -11.32 6.54
C LYS A 194 -9.70 -10.44 5.35
N TYR A 195 -10.25 -9.27 5.60
CA TYR A 195 -10.66 -8.32 4.56
C TYR A 195 -9.55 -7.36 4.14
N PHE A 196 -8.46 -7.29 4.91
CA PHE A 196 -7.31 -6.45 4.58
C PHE A 196 -6.19 -7.28 3.95
N VAL A 197 -5.44 -6.63 3.07
CA VAL A 197 -4.27 -7.21 2.41
C VAL A 197 -3.07 -6.27 2.51
N GLY A 198 -1.87 -6.83 2.43
CA GLY A 198 -0.65 -6.06 2.25
C GLY A 198 -0.44 -5.72 0.77
N ARG A 199 -0.18 -4.46 0.45
CA ARG A 199 0.34 -4.00 -0.84
C ARG A 199 1.69 -3.34 -0.61
N ALA A 200 2.67 -3.72 -1.40
CA ALA A 200 3.99 -3.11 -1.33
C ALA A 200 4.13 -2.01 -2.38
N PHE A 201 4.80 -0.93 -2.01
CA PHE A 201 5.12 0.19 -2.87
C PHE A 201 6.63 0.26 -3.04
N ARG A 202 7.10 0.88 -4.13
CA ARG A 202 8.52 1.05 -4.43
C ARG A 202 8.74 2.30 -5.25
N LYS A 203 9.80 3.06 -4.91
CA LYS A 203 10.32 4.15 -5.76
C LYS A 203 11.35 3.60 -6.75
N PHE A 204 11.41 4.17 -7.95
CA PHE A 204 12.38 3.83 -8.98
C PHE A 204 13.02 5.07 -9.60
#